data_8274b0f5c5748036326aa66af9599b32
#
_entry.id   8274b0f5c5748036326aa66af9599b32
#
_cell.length_a   1.000
_cell.length_b   1.000
_cell.length_c   1.000
_cell.angle_alpha   90.00
_cell.angle_beta   90.00
_cell.angle_gamma   90.00
#
_symmetry.space_group_name_H-M   'P 1'
#
loop_
_entity.id
_entity.type
_entity.pdbx_description
1 polymer ?
#
loop_
_entity_poly.entity_id
_entity_poly.type
_entity_poly.pdbx_seq_one_letter_code
_entity_poly.pdbx_strand_id
1 'polypeptide(L)'
;MNFDAQLKEYSAAMDDFVLNAIPGVCAQAEVLRDAMAYSLSSGGKRIRPVLCLAFAELFGASARDALWYASAVEFVHTYSLIHDDLPCMDNDDMRRGKPSSHIQFGEATALLTGDALLTHAFTCIVRSGLPSDRDQQAVAELSKYAGIDGMIGGQIVDLAGEQTAYDLDTLMLMDSMKTGALITAACCLGCVAAGVSEIPDAVRRFGMETGLAFQIRDDILDYLEGEENSDIVSGKSTYVSLLGIEDAQACAARHTEKALEALTELPGDTAFLRELTMKLLDRTV
;
A
#
# COMPACT_ATOMS: atom_id res chain seq x y z
N MET A 1 -5.02 19.76 14.65
CA MET A 1 -3.78 20.05 13.87
C MET A 1 -4.20 20.35 12.43
N ASN A 2 -3.45 21.15 11.66
CA ASN A 2 -3.73 21.33 10.24
C ASN A 2 -3.33 20.03 9.50
N PHE A 3 -4.08 19.63 8.48
CA PHE A 3 -3.85 18.39 7.70
C PHE A 3 -2.41 18.24 7.21
N ASP A 4 -1.87 19.28 6.55
CA ASP A 4 -0.52 19.21 5.97
C ASP A 4 0.56 19.05 7.04
N ALA A 5 0.38 19.66 8.21
CA ALA A 5 1.29 19.49 9.34
C ALA A 5 1.24 18.06 9.89
N GLN A 6 0.06 17.47 10.02
CA GLN A 6 -0.12 16.10 10.51
C GLN A 6 0.39 15.07 9.52
N LEU A 7 0.11 15.25 8.23
CA LEU A 7 0.64 14.39 7.15
C LEU A 7 2.18 14.41 7.15
N LYS A 8 2.78 15.60 7.26
CA LYS A 8 4.23 15.75 7.34
C LYS A 8 4.82 15.08 8.57
N GLU A 9 4.15 15.19 9.72
CA GLU A 9 4.58 14.54 10.97
C GLU A 9 4.59 13.01 10.82
N TYR A 10 3.51 12.41 10.33
CA TYR A 10 3.42 10.97 10.11
C TYR A 10 4.46 10.48 9.09
N SER A 11 4.61 11.19 7.96
CA SER A 11 5.58 10.81 6.93
C SER A 11 7.02 10.90 7.45
N ALA A 12 7.38 11.96 8.17
CA ALA A 12 8.71 12.12 8.75
C ALA A 12 9.00 11.04 9.81
N ALA A 13 8.02 10.74 10.69
CA ALA A 13 8.17 9.68 11.67
C ALA A 13 8.43 8.32 11.02
N MET A 14 7.77 8.04 9.89
CA MET A 14 7.97 6.81 9.13
C MET A 14 9.30 6.77 8.41
N ASP A 15 9.73 7.85 7.75
CA ASP A 15 10.99 7.90 7.02
C ASP A 15 12.19 7.66 7.96
N ASP A 16 12.15 8.23 9.15
CA ASP A 16 13.16 7.99 10.18
C ASP A 16 13.10 6.56 10.72
N PHE A 17 11.91 6.06 10.97
CA PHE A 17 11.73 4.77 11.66
C PHE A 17 11.99 3.57 10.75
N VAL A 18 11.49 3.60 9.51
CA VAL A 18 11.53 2.44 8.60
C VAL A 18 12.95 1.98 8.27
N LEU A 19 13.89 2.92 8.11
CA LEU A 19 15.29 2.60 7.86
C LEU A 19 15.99 2.05 9.12
N ASN A 20 15.63 2.55 10.28
CA ASN A 20 16.15 2.06 11.57
C ASN A 20 15.57 0.68 11.96
N ALA A 21 14.42 0.31 11.38
CA ALA A 21 13.81 -1.01 11.57
C ALA A 21 14.54 -2.12 10.79
N ILE A 22 15.37 -1.79 9.78
CA ILE A 22 16.18 -2.77 9.05
C ILE A 22 17.19 -3.41 10.01
N PRO A 23 17.27 -4.76 10.09
CA PRO A 23 18.18 -5.42 10.99
C PRO A 23 19.63 -5.27 10.56
N GLY A 24 20.56 -5.42 11.51
CA GLY A 24 21.97 -5.66 11.19
C GLY A 24 22.16 -7.03 10.54
N VAL A 25 23.10 -7.11 9.61
CA VAL A 25 23.47 -8.34 8.91
C VAL A 25 24.97 -8.63 9.08
N CYS A 26 25.42 -9.84 8.77
CA CYS A 26 26.86 -10.11 8.72
C CYS A 26 27.53 -9.38 7.56
N ALA A 27 28.84 -9.14 7.66
CA ALA A 27 29.59 -8.39 6.64
C ALA A 27 29.46 -8.96 5.21
N GLN A 28 29.29 -10.28 5.09
CA GLN A 28 29.13 -10.95 3.78
C GLN A 28 27.75 -10.72 3.14
N ALA A 29 26.77 -10.23 3.92
CA ALA A 29 25.40 -9.97 3.47
C ALA A 29 25.05 -8.46 3.48
N GLU A 30 26.03 -7.56 3.63
CA GLU A 30 25.79 -6.11 3.66
C GLU A 30 25.04 -5.61 2.43
N VAL A 31 25.30 -6.17 1.24
CA VAL A 31 24.57 -5.82 0.00
C VAL A 31 23.06 -5.99 0.14
N LEU A 32 22.59 -6.97 0.91
CA LEU A 32 21.17 -7.17 1.16
C LEU A 32 20.58 -6.00 1.96
N ARG A 33 21.27 -5.57 3.02
CA ARG A 33 20.86 -4.43 3.83
C ARG A 33 20.85 -3.13 3.01
N ASP A 34 21.86 -2.93 2.16
CA ASP A 34 21.97 -1.77 1.31
C ASP A 34 20.84 -1.74 0.27
N ALA A 35 20.48 -2.89 -0.33
CA ALA A 35 19.38 -3.00 -1.28
C ALA A 35 18.01 -2.77 -0.61
N MET A 36 17.80 -3.28 0.62
CA MET A 36 16.60 -2.97 1.42
C MET A 36 16.50 -1.46 1.69
N ALA A 37 17.57 -0.83 2.18
CA ALA A 37 17.61 0.59 2.49
C ALA A 37 17.42 1.45 1.22
N TYR A 38 18.03 1.07 0.10
CA TYR A 38 17.87 1.72 -1.20
C TYR A 38 16.39 1.76 -1.63
N SER A 39 15.72 0.62 -1.61
CA SER A 39 14.33 0.51 -2.04
C SER A 39 13.38 1.27 -1.09
N LEU A 40 13.57 1.15 0.22
CA LEU A 40 12.79 1.88 1.23
C LEU A 40 13.01 3.40 1.18
N SER A 41 14.21 3.87 0.80
CA SER A 41 14.54 5.30 0.66
C SER A 41 14.23 5.89 -0.71
N SER A 42 13.66 5.12 -1.63
CA SER A 42 13.32 5.60 -2.98
C SER A 42 12.17 6.60 -3.04
N GLY A 43 11.68 7.07 -1.90
CA GLY A 43 10.60 8.04 -1.78
C GLY A 43 9.22 7.37 -1.81
N GLY A 44 8.19 8.19 -2.05
CA GLY A 44 6.79 7.77 -2.07
C GLY A 44 5.95 8.53 -1.04
N LYS A 45 4.65 8.53 -1.24
CA LYS A 45 3.70 9.29 -0.41
C LYS A 45 3.44 8.66 0.97
N ARG A 46 3.98 7.49 1.26
CA ARG A 46 3.80 6.74 2.53
C ARG A 46 2.33 6.58 2.95
N ILE A 47 1.41 6.48 2.00
CA ILE A 47 -0.03 6.47 2.28
C ILE A 47 -0.42 5.33 3.23
N ARG A 48 0.10 4.11 2.99
CA ARG A 48 -0.22 2.94 3.82
C ARG A 48 0.26 3.09 5.27
N PRO A 49 1.53 3.43 5.54
CA PRO A 49 1.97 3.76 6.90
C PRO A 49 1.17 4.90 7.54
N VAL A 50 0.92 5.99 6.80
CA VAL A 50 0.14 7.14 7.29
C VAL A 50 -1.26 6.72 7.72
N LEU A 51 -1.94 5.87 6.94
CA LEU A 51 -3.23 5.31 7.31
C LEU A 51 -3.16 4.48 8.60
N CYS A 52 -2.12 3.63 8.73
CA CYS A 52 -1.92 2.85 9.96
C CYS A 52 -1.78 3.75 11.19
N LEU A 53 -0.95 4.80 11.11
CA LEU A 53 -0.76 5.75 12.21
C LEU A 53 -2.05 6.53 12.52
N ALA A 54 -2.76 7.00 11.48
CA ALA A 54 -4.00 7.76 11.64
C ALA A 54 -5.12 6.91 12.28
N PHE A 55 -5.26 5.64 11.89
CA PHE A 55 -6.22 4.73 12.51
C PHE A 55 -5.84 4.38 13.95
N ALA A 56 -4.56 4.24 14.27
CA ALA A 56 -4.12 4.06 15.65
C ALA A 56 -4.54 5.25 16.54
N GLU A 57 -4.31 6.47 16.09
CA GLU A 57 -4.73 7.67 16.83
C GLU A 57 -6.25 7.83 16.90
N LEU A 58 -6.98 7.52 15.82
CA LEU A 58 -8.45 7.56 15.81
C LEU A 58 -9.05 6.67 16.90
N PHE A 59 -8.43 5.51 17.17
CA PHE A 59 -8.87 4.57 18.19
C PHE A 59 -8.15 4.73 19.54
N GLY A 60 -7.40 5.84 19.75
CA GLY A 60 -6.89 6.27 21.04
C GLY A 60 -5.49 5.78 21.42
N ALA A 61 -4.75 5.16 20.50
CA ALA A 61 -3.32 4.91 20.69
C ALA A 61 -2.49 6.13 20.27
N SER A 62 -1.20 6.14 20.57
CA SER A 62 -0.29 7.10 19.96
C SER A 62 0.20 6.59 18.59
N ALA A 63 0.52 7.49 17.67
CA ALA A 63 1.15 7.10 16.40
C ALA A 63 2.43 6.28 16.62
N ARG A 64 3.17 6.57 17.69
CA ARG A 64 4.39 5.83 18.08
C ARG A 64 4.16 4.35 18.31
N ASP A 65 3.03 3.99 18.90
CA ASP A 65 2.71 2.59 19.23
C ASP A 65 2.48 1.76 17.96
N ALA A 66 2.09 2.42 16.86
CA ALA A 66 1.83 1.77 15.58
C ALA A 66 3.02 1.76 14.60
N LEU A 67 4.17 2.40 14.92
CA LEU A 67 5.30 2.53 13.98
C LEU A 67 5.83 1.18 13.48
N TRP A 68 5.90 0.17 14.32
CA TRP A 68 6.33 -1.16 13.92
C TRP A 68 5.35 -1.83 12.97
N TYR A 69 4.05 -1.69 13.21
CA TYR A 69 3.00 -2.23 12.32
C TYR A 69 2.94 -1.45 11.00
N ALA A 70 3.08 -0.14 11.05
CA ALA A 70 3.18 0.72 9.87
C ALA A 70 4.40 0.36 9.02
N SER A 71 5.56 0.05 9.67
CA SER A 71 6.75 -0.44 8.97
C SER A 71 6.54 -1.81 8.33
N ALA A 72 5.81 -2.71 9.00
CA ALA A 72 5.49 -4.02 8.44
C ALA A 72 4.69 -3.90 7.13
N VAL A 73 3.69 -3.01 7.10
CA VAL A 73 2.91 -2.73 5.88
C VAL A 73 3.81 -2.14 4.78
N GLU A 74 4.70 -1.21 5.13
CA GLU A 74 5.60 -0.59 4.15
C GLU A 74 6.64 -1.57 3.62
N PHE A 75 7.13 -2.51 4.43
CA PHE A 75 8.01 -3.58 3.97
C PHE A 75 7.30 -4.52 2.99
N VAL A 76 6.03 -4.88 3.30
CA VAL A 76 5.20 -5.66 2.39
C VAL A 76 4.95 -4.90 1.08
N HIS A 77 4.65 -3.62 1.13
CA HIS A 77 4.50 -2.80 -0.07
C HIS A 77 5.81 -2.70 -0.86
N THR A 78 6.94 -2.49 -0.18
CA THR A 78 8.22 -2.30 -0.87
C THR A 78 8.71 -3.59 -1.54
N TYR A 79 8.53 -4.76 -0.89
CA TYR A 79 8.90 -6.01 -1.54
C TYR A 79 8.09 -6.25 -2.82
N SER A 80 6.78 -5.94 -2.81
CA SER A 80 5.95 -6.15 -3.99
C SER A 80 6.44 -5.31 -5.17
N LEU A 81 6.82 -4.04 -4.93
CA LEU A 81 7.40 -3.19 -5.98
C LEU A 81 8.73 -3.72 -6.51
N ILE A 82 9.60 -4.28 -5.63
CA ILE A 82 10.88 -4.87 -6.07
C ILE A 82 10.64 -6.08 -6.96
N HIS A 83 9.66 -6.94 -6.59
CA HIS A 83 9.36 -8.14 -7.37
C HIS A 83 8.62 -7.81 -8.66
N ASP A 84 7.72 -6.83 -8.64
CA ASP A 84 7.03 -6.34 -9.85
C ASP A 84 8.03 -5.83 -10.90
N ASP A 85 9.09 -5.11 -10.49
CA ASP A 85 10.11 -4.59 -11.38
C ASP A 85 11.02 -5.68 -12.02
N LEU A 86 11.01 -6.94 -11.52
CA LEU A 86 11.90 -7.99 -12.04
C LEU A 86 11.66 -8.31 -13.51
N PRO A 87 12.69 -8.77 -14.26
CA PRO A 87 12.55 -9.13 -15.68
C PRO A 87 11.53 -10.23 -15.99
N CYS A 88 11.14 -11.03 -14.99
CA CYS A 88 10.12 -12.07 -15.12
C CYS A 88 8.70 -11.57 -14.80
N MET A 89 8.56 -10.29 -14.45
CA MET A 89 7.33 -9.58 -14.15
C MET A 89 7.19 -8.38 -15.11
N ASP A 90 7.07 -7.15 -14.62
CA ASP A 90 6.85 -5.95 -15.47
C ASP A 90 8.12 -5.52 -16.21
N ASN A 91 9.32 -5.98 -15.77
CA ASN A 91 10.63 -5.65 -16.35
C ASN A 91 10.90 -4.15 -16.41
N ASP A 92 10.61 -3.44 -15.33
CA ASP A 92 10.79 -1.99 -15.24
C ASP A 92 12.21 -1.62 -14.83
N ASP A 93 12.92 -0.88 -15.68
CA ASP A 93 14.28 -0.41 -15.40
C ASP A 93 14.33 0.70 -14.34
N MET A 94 13.24 1.44 -14.16
CA MET A 94 13.16 2.63 -13.31
C MET A 94 11.98 2.59 -12.36
N ARG A 95 12.20 2.98 -11.10
CA ARG A 95 11.14 3.13 -10.10
C ARG A 95 11.30 4.46 -9.34
N ARG A 96 10.27 5.31 -9.38
CA ARG A 96 10.28 6.62 -8.70
C ARG A 96 11.49 7.48 -9.07
N GLY A 97 11.88 7.48 -10.34
CA GLY A 97 12.99 8.27 -10.85
C GLY A 97 14.40 7.76 -10.52
N LYS A 98 14.50 6.53 -9.97
CA LYS A 98 15.77 5.84 -9.72
C LYS A 98 15.79 4.49 -10.45
N PRO A 99 16.97 3.91 -10.75
CA PRO A 99 17.06 2.55 -11.21
C PRO A 99 16.32 1.58 -10.28
N SER A 100 15.58 0.63 -10.85
CA SER A 100 14.94 -0.42 -10.06
C SER A 100 15.98 -1.29 -9.34
N SER A 101 15.54 -2.07 -8.34
CA SER A 101 16.47 -2.83 -7.49
C SER A 101 17.28 -3.85 -8.31
N HIS A 102 16.68 -4.48 -9.33
CA HIS A 102 17.38 -5.47 -10.15
C HIS A 102 18.42 -4.83 -11.08
N ILE A 103 18.21 -3.59 -11.53
CA ILE A 103 19.20 -2.83 -12.29
C ILE A 103 20.36 -2.41 -11.39
N GLN A 104 20.07 -1.96 -10.16
CA GLN A 104 21.08 -1.43 -9.25
C GLN A 104 21.95 -2.53 -8.61
N PHE A 105 21.36 -3.68 -8.25
CA PHE A 105 22.01 -4.73 -7.45
C PHE A 105 22.06 -6.11 -8.13
N GLY A 106 21.46 -6.24 -9.31
CA GLY A 106 21.28 -7.50 -10.03
C GLY A 106 20.04 -8.28 -9.58
N GLU A 107 19.52 -9.12 -10.48
CA GLU A 107 18.24 -9.83 -10.32
C GLU A 107 18.19 -10.72 -9.05
N ALA A 108 19.25 -11.50 -8.80
CA ALA A 108 19.30 -12.40 -7.64
C ALA A 108 19.26 -11.62 -6.31
N THR A 109 19.97 -10.48 -6.22
CA THR A 109 19.95 -9.64 -5.03
C THR A 109 18.59 -8.98 -4.86
N ALA A 110 17.98 -8.49 -5.94
CA ALA A 110 16.65 -7.89 -5.90
C ALA A 110 15.59 -8.90 -5.43
N LEU A 111 15.59 -10.12 -5.99
CA LEU A 111 14.69 -11.19 -5.57
C LEU A 111 14.82 -11.47 -4.06
N LEU A 112 16.04 -11.69 -3.58
CA LEU A 112 16.30 -11.95 -2.16
C LEU A 112 16.01 -10.75 -1.27
N THR A 113 16.12 -9.52 -1.79
CA THR A 113 15.74 -8.31 -1.06
C THR A 113 14.23 -8.25 -0.84
N GLY A 114 13.44 -8.61 -1.84
CA GLY A 114 11.99 -8.76 -1.67
C GLY A 114 11.62 -9.82 -0.63
N ASP A 115 12.24 -11.01 -0.71
CA ASP A 115 12.03 -12.09 0.27
C ASP A 115 12.39 -11.65 1.70
N ALA A 116 13.51 -10.92 1.84
CA ALA A 116 13.96 -10.42 3.13
C ALA A 116 12.99 -9.38 3.71
N LEU A 117 12.50 -8.44 2.91
CA LEU A 117 11.51 -7.44 3.33
C LEU A 117 10.20 -8.11 3.74
N LEU A 118 9.66 -9.04 2.92
CA LEU A 118 8.45 -9.78 3.24
C LEU A 118 8.58 -10.54 4.57
N THR A 119 9.68 -11.27 4.75
CA THR A 119 9.94 -12.01 5.99
C THR A 119 10.11 -11.09 7.18
N HIS A 120 10.84 -9.98 7.00
CA HIS A 120 11.12 -9.02 8.06
C HIS A 120 9.89 -8.22 8.48
N ALA A 121 8.90 -8.05 7.62
CA ALA A 121 7.61 -7.43 7.96
C ALA A 121 6.96 -8.12 9.18
N PHE A 122 6.96 -9.44 9.24
CA PHE A 122 6.43 -10.19 10.39
C PHE A 122 7.33 -10.05 11.62
N THR A 123 8.65 -9.92 11.44
CA THR A 123 9.58 -9.61 12.53
C THR A 123 9.27 -8.24 13.14
N CYS A 124 8.92 -7.23 12.32
CA CYS A 124 8.53 -5.91 12.82
C CYS A 124 7.30 -6.01 13.73
N ILE A 125 6.30 -6.81 13.36
CA ILE A 125 5.09 -6.97 14.19
C ILE A 125 5.47 -7.51 15.57
N VAL A 126 6.23 -8.60 15.68
CA VAL A 126 6.60 -9.20 16.98
C VAL A 126 7.62 -8.37 17.78
N ARG A 127 8.20 -7.35 17.17
CA ARG A 127 9.08 -6.37 17.84
C ARG A 127 8.36 -5.10 18.30
N SER A 128 7.06 -5.05 18.14
CA SER A 128 6.23 -3.87 18.47
C SER A 128 6.36 -3.43 19.92
N GLY A 129 6.56 -4.38 20.82
CA GLY A 129 6.48 -4.17 22.27
C GLY A 129 5.03 -4.09 22.78
N LEU A 130 4.05 -4.31 21.93
CA LEU A 130 2.63 -4.41 22.28
C LEU A 130 2.31 -5.79 22.86
N PRO A 131 1.14 -5.98 23.49
CA PRO A 131 0.70 -7.29 23.97
C PRO A 131 0.67 -8.34 22.84
N SER A 132 1.06 -9.58 23.17
CA SER A 132 1.24 -10.64 22.17
C SER A 132 -0.05 -11.05 21.43
N ASP A 133 -1.20 -10.85 22.03
CA ASP A 133 -2.51 -11.05 21.37
C ASP A 133 -2.74 -10.03 20.24
N ARG A 134 -2.27 -8.79 20.40
CA ARG A 134 -2.27 -7.79 19.34
C ARG A 134 -1.31 -8.17 18.22
N ASP A 135 -0.08 -8.61 18.55
CA ASP A 135 0.86 -9.08 17.54
C ASP A 135 0.30 -10.27 16.74
N GLN A 136 -0.37 -11.22 17.39
CA GLN A 136 -1.04 -12.34 16.71
C GLN A 136 -2.15 -11.86 15.78
N GLN A 137 -2.98 -10.93 16.22
CA GLN A 137 -4.02 -10.32 15.40
C GLN A 137 -3.42 -9.54 14.22
N ALA A 138 -2.36 -8.77 14.43
CA ALA A 138 -1.67 -8.02 13.39
C ALA A 138 -1.06 -8.96 12.33
N VAL A 139 -0.43 -10.07 12.75
CA VAL A 139 0.07 -11.11 11.83
C VAL A 139 -1.08 -11.69 11.00
N ALA A 140 -2.22 -12.02 11.63
CA ALA A 140 -3.37 -12.59 10.94
C ALA A 140 -3.94 -11.61 9.89
N GLU A 141 -4.13 -10.33 10.25
CA GLU A 141 -4.63 -9.30 9.33
C GLU A 141 -3.64 -9.07 8.17
N LEU A 142 -2.35 -8.88 8.47
CA LEU A 142 -1.36 -8.66 7.42
C LEU A 142 -1.24 -9.85 6.47
N SER A 143 -1.20 -11.08 7.00
CA SER A 143 -1.12 -12.30 6.20
C SER A 143 -2.33 -12.48 5.30
N LYS A 144 -3.54 -12.17 5.78
CA LYS A 144 -4.77 -12.23 5.01
C LYS A 144 -4.71 -11.31 3.79
N TYR A 145 -4.36 -10.04 4.00
CA TYR A 145 -4.41 -9.03 2.95
C TYR A 145 -3.17 -9.00 2.04
N ALA A 146 -2.02 -9.44 2.52
CA ALA A 146 -0.82 -9.59 1.68
C ALA A 146 -0.79 -10.91 0.91
N GLY A 147 -1.51 -11.92 1.37
CA GLY A 147 -1.43 -13.31 0.92
C GLY A 147 -2.24 -13.65 -0.33
N ILE A 148 -2.64 -14.92 -0.41
CA ILE A 148 -3.32 -15.51 -1.59
C ILE A 148 -4.71 -14.94 -1.84
N ASP A 149 -5.43 -14.52 -0.79
CA ASP A 149 -6.75 -13.88 -0.88
C ASP A 149 -6.66 -12.34 -0.96
N GLY A 150 -5.44 -11.80 -1.07
CA GLY A 150 -5.14 -10.37 -1.12
C GLY A 150 -4.13 -10.04 -2.23
N MET A 151 -3.12 -9.23 -1.89
CA MET A 151 -2.20 -8.62 -2.85
C MET A 151 -1.50 -9.63 -3.78
N ILE A 152 -0.97 -10.75 -3.26
CA ILE A 152 -0.32 -11.77 -4.09
C ILE A 152 -1.33 -12.43 -5.04
N GLY A 153 -2.53 -12.75 -4.56
CA GLY A 153 -3.60 -13.28 -5.43
C GLY A 153 -4.00 -12.28 -6.51
N GLY A 154 -4.10 -10.99 -6.15
CA GLY A 154 -4.38 -9.91 -7.10
C GLY A 154 -3.31 -9.78 -8.17
N GLN A 155 -2.03 -9.94 -7.81
CA GLN A 155 -0.91 -9.94 -8.76
C GLN A 155 -1.00 -11.10 -9.76
N ILE A 156 -1.43 -12.29 -9.34
CA ILE A 156 -1.68 -13.42 -10.26
C ILE A 156 -2.81 -13.10 -11.24
N VAL A 157 -3.87 -12.43 -10.77
CA VAL A 157 -4.96 -12.00 -11.66
C VAL A 157 -4.43 -10.94 -12.64
N ASP A 158 -3.65 -9.97 -12.20
CA ASP A 158 -3.06 -8.93 -13.06
C ASP A 158 -2.22 -9.53 -14.20
N LEU A 159 -1.31 -10.46 -13.89
CA LEU A 159 -0.51 -11.17 -14.90
C LEU A 159 -1.36 -11.95 -15.91
N ALA A 160 -2.48 -12.53 -15.50
CA ALA A 160 -3.39 -13.19 -16.42
C ALA A 160 -4.12 -12.18 -17.34
N GLY A 161 -4.31 -10.95 -16.88
CA GLY A 161 -4.90 -9.83 -17.64
C GLY A 161 -4.06 -9.37 -18.83
N GLU A 162 -2.76 -9.63 -18.84
CA GLU A 162 -1.89 -9.35 -19.99
C GLU A 162 -2.23 -10.20 -21.23
N GLN A 163 -2.85 -11.35 -21.01
CA GLN A 163 -3.21 -12.29 -22.10
C GLN A 163 -4.70 -12.25 -22.45
N THR A 164 -5.55 -11.67 -21.60
CA THR A 164 -7.00 -11.71 -21.75
C THR A 164 -7.62 -10.41 -21.26
N ALA A 165 -8.36 -9.73 -22.14
CA ALA A 165 -9.10 -8.53 -21.75
C ALA A 165 -10.12 -8.85 -20.64
N TYR A 166 -10.15 -8.03 -19.61
CA TYR A 166 -11.07 -8.16 -18.48
C TYR A 166 -12.35 -7.37 -18.70
N ASP A 167 -13.44 -7.87 -18.13
CA ASP A 167 -14.62 -7.06 -17.87
C ASP A 167 -14.42 -6.20 -16.61
N LEU A 168 -15.36 -5.29 -16.37
CA LEU A 168 -15.26 -4.37 -15.24
C LEU A 168 -15.25 -5.09 -13.89
N ASP A 169 -16.03 -6.15 -13.73
CA ASP A 169 -16.12 -6.88 -12.47
C ASP A 169 -14.79 -7.58 -12.14
N THR A 170 -14.13 -8.16 -13.15
CA THR A 170 -12.82 -8.79 -13.00
C THR A 170 -11.73 -7.76 -12.72
N LEU A 171 -11.76 -6.59 -13.39
CA LEU A 171 -10.83 -5.49 -13.13
C LEU A 171 -10.99 -4.99 -11.69
N MET A 172 -12.22 -4.73 -11.24
CA MET A 172 -12.50 -4.31 -9.87
C MET A 172 -12.06 -5.36 -8.83
N LEU A 173 -12.25 -6.66 -9.10
CA LEU A 173 -11.77 -7.73 -8.24
C LEU A 173 -10.24 -7.69 -8.14
N MET A 174 -9.53 -7.62 -9.26
CA MET A 174 -8.08 -7.54 -9.32
C MET A 174 -7.55 -6.36 -8.49
N ASP A 175 -8.08 -5.15 -8.67
CA ASP A 175 -7.67 -3.96 -7.94
C ASP A 175 -8.01 -4.00 -6.45
N SER A 176 -9.16 -4.59 -6.11
CA SER A 176 -9.52 -4.81 -4.71
C SER A 176 -8.49 -5.70 -4.00
N MET A 177 -7.97 -6.69 -4.69
CA MET A 177 -6.95 -7.62 -4.17
C MET A 177 -5.55 -7.01 -4.23
N LYS A 178 -5.09 -6.53 -5.40
CA LYS A 178 -3.73 -6.02 -5.60
C LYS A 178 -3.46 -4.74 -4.81
N THR A 179 -4.40 -3.80 -4.82
CA THR A 179 -4.25 -2.47 -4.22
C THR A 179 -5.08 -2.27 -2.96
N GLY A 180 -6.37 -2.56 -3.00
CA GLY A 180 -7.31 -2.35 -1.90
C GLY A 180 -6.98 -3.15 -0.65
N ALA A 181 -6.54 -4.39 -0.82
CA ALA A 181 -6.23 -5.28 0.30
C ALA A 181 -5.16 -4.72 1.23
N LEU A 182 -4.02 -4.25 0.70
CA LEU A 182 -2.93 -3.76 1.55
C LEU A 182 -3.24 -2.38 2.18
N ILE A 183 -4.08 -1.57 1.54
CA ILE A 183 -4.62 -0.34 2.15
C ILE A 183 -5.55 -0.70 3.32
N THR A 184 -6.40 -1.70 3.15
CA THR A 184 -7.27 -2.22 4.21
C THR A 184 -6.44 -2.79 5.36
N ALA A 185 -5.37 -3.55 5.07
CA ALA A 185 -4.45 -4.04 6.10
C ALA A 185 -3.87 -2.90 6.94
N ALA A 186 -3.44 -1.82 6.30
CA ALA A 186 -2.89 -0.65 7.00
C ALA A 186 -3.89 -0.05 8.00
N CYS A 187 -5.13 0.14 7.59
CA CYS A 187 -6.20 0.63 8.47
C CYS A 187 -6.46 -0.35 9.65
N CYS A 188 -6.54 -1.65 9.34
CA CYS A 188 -6.76 -2.68 10.36
C CYS A 188 -5.60 -2.75 11.38
N LEU A 189 -4.35 -2.69 10.92
CA LEU A 189 -3.19 -2.72 11.80
C LEU A 189 -3.15 -1.51 12.75
N GLY A 190 -3.58 -0.34 12.29
CA GLY A 190 -3.75 0.83 13.16
C GLY A 190 -4.77 0.56 14.28
N CYS A 191 -5.91 -0.03 13.97
CA CYS A 191 -6.90 -0.44 14.96
C CYS A 191 -6.34 -1.46 15.94
N VAL A 192 -5.61 -2.47 15.45
CA VAL A 192 -4.96 -3.49 16.30
C VAL A 192 -3.94 -2.86 17.24
N ALA A 193 -3.12 -1.91 16.77
CA ALA A 193 -2.17 -1.17 17.61
C ALA A 193 -2.87 -0.44 18.74
N ALA A 194 -4.07 0.06 18.52
CA ALA A 194 -4.91 0.68 19.55
C ALA A 194 -5.62 -0.32 20.49
N GLY A 195 -5.50 -1.63 20.22
CA GLY A 195 -6.11 -2.67 21.06
C GLY A 195 -7.58 -2.96 20.73
N VAL A 196 -8.00 -2.67 19.52
CA VAL A 196 -9.34 -3.00 19.02
C VAL A 196 -9.37 -4.50 18.70
N SER A 197 -10.08 -5.28 19.51
CA SER A 197 -10.21 -6.73 19.33
C SER A 197 -11.10 -7.13 18.17
N GLU A 198 -12.20 -6.37 17.95
CA GLU A 198 -13.12 -6.57 16.85
C GLU A 198 -13.07 -5.32 15.94
N ILE A 199 -12.34 -5.44 14.82
CA ILE A 199 -12.17 -4.35 13.89
C ILE A 199 -13.53 -4.07 13.20
N PRO A 200 -14.06 -2.83 13.30
CA PRO A 200 -15.34 -2.50 12.69
C PRO A 200 -15.33 -2.70 11.17
N ASP A 201 -16.42 -3.20 10.61
CA ASP A 201 -16.58 -3.37 9.16
C ASP A 201 -16.39 -2.05 8.40
N ALA A 202 -16.73 -0.93 9.01
CA ALA A 202 -16.50 0.40 8.45
C ALA A 202 -15.02 0.69 8.16
N VAL A 203 -14.08 0.18 8.99
CA VAL A 203 -12.63 0.30 8.75
C VAL A 203 -12.24 -0.46 7.49
N ARG A 204 -12.76 -1.69 7.33
CA ARG A 204 -12.47 -2.54 6.17
C ARG A 204 -13.06 -1.96 4.89
N ARG A 205 -14.31 -1.46 4.96
CA ARG A 205 -14.95 -0.76 3.84
C ARG A 205 -14.16 0.49 3.45
N PHE A 206 -13.79 1.32 4.41
CA PHE A 206 -12.98 2.50 4.16
C PHE A 206 -11.69 2.16 3.40
N GLY A 207 -10.93 1.17 3.87
CA GLY A 207 -9.67 0.77 3.24
C GLY A 207 -9.86 0.27 1.82
N MET A 208 -10.87 -0.58 1.60
CA MET A 208 -11.19 -1.16 0.30
C MET A 208 -11.65 -0.09 -0.70
N GLU A 209 -12.61 0.74 -0.31
CA GLU A 209 -13.17 1.79 -1.17
C GLU A 209 -12.12 2.87 -1.49
N THR A 210 -11.25 3.21 -0.53
CA THR A 210 -10.10 4.11 -0.76
C THR A 210 -9.11 3.50 -1.75
N GLY A 211 -8.83 2.20 -1.66
CA GLY A 211 -7.94 1.50 -2.58
C GLY A 211 -8.46 1.47 -4.02
N LEU A 212 -9.74 1.18 -4.19
CA LEU A 212 -10.40 1.22 -5.50
C LEU A 212 -10.42 2.64 -6.09
N ALA A 213 -10.82 3.64 -5.30
CA ALA A 213 -10.81 5.04 -5.76
C ALA A 213 -9.40 5.49 -6.17
N PHE A 214 -8.38 5.05 -5.43
CA PHE A 214 -6.98 5.33 -5.72
C PHE A 214 -6.55 4.76 -7.08
N GLN A 215 -6.85 3.48 -7.34
CA GLN A 215 -6.46 2.83 -8.58
C GLN A 215 -7.22 3.38 -9.80
N ILE A 216 -8.53 3.60 -9.68
CA ILE A 216 -9.31 4.23 -10.74
C ILE A 216 -8.75 5.63 -11.07
N ARG A 217 -8.31 6.36 -10.05
CA ARG A 217 -7.70 7.68 -10.25
C ARG A 217 -6.32 7.59 -10.92
N ASP A 218 -5.52 6.59 -10.60
CA ASP A 218 -4.24 6.37 -11.28
C ASP A 218 -4.48 6.09 -12.77
N ASP A 219 -5.39 5.19 -13.15
CA ASP A 219 -5.76 4.93 -14.56
C ASP A 219 -6.23 6.19 -15.31
N ILE A 220 -6.98 7.08 -14.61
CA ILE A 220 -7.43 8.35 -15.19
C ILE A 220 -6.24 9.28 -15.44
N LEU A 221 -5.30 9.38 -14.50
CA LEU A 221 -4.13 10.24 -14.63
C LEU A 221 -3.23 9.75 -15.76
N ASP A 222 -2.95 8.46 -15.81
CA ASP A 222 -2.15 7.83 -16.86
C ASP A 222 -2.73 8.10 -18.26
N TYR A 223 -4.07 8.02 -18.39
CA TYR A 223 -4.75 8.37 -19.65
C TYR A 223 -4.61 9.86 -20.01
N LEU A 224 -4.72 10.77 -19.01
CA LEU A 224 -4.65 12.22 -19.25
C LEU A 224 -3.23 12.70 -19.55
N GLU A 225 -2.22 12.07 -18.99
CA GLU A 225 -0.81 12.39 -19.26
C GLU A 225 -0.41 12.02 -20.70
N GLY A 226 -1.20 11.20 -21.36
CA GLY A 226 -0.95 10.78 -22.75
C GLY A 226 0.37 10.03 -22.89
N GLU A 227 0.91 9.56 -21.78
CA GLU A 227 2.11 8.76 -21.80
C GLU A 227 1.86 7.46 -22.56
N GLU A 228 2.87 7.02 -23.30
CA GLU A 228 3.00 5.64 -23.78
C GLU A 228 3.23 4.74 -22.55
N ASN A 229 2.26 4.73 -21.62
CA ASN A 229 2.31 3.89 -20.44
C ASN A 229 2.33 2.42 -20.86
N SER A 230 3.08 1.62 -20.13
CA SER A 230 3.19 0.18 -20.34
C SER A 230 1.81 -0.49 -20.47
N ASP A 231 0.81 -0.03 -19.72
CA ASP A 231 -0.54 -0.60 -19.72
C ASP A 231 -1.34 -0.27 -20.98
N ILE A 232 -1.23 0.95 -21.54
CA ILE A 232 -1.84 1.30 -22.83
C ILE A 232 -1.16 0.55 -23.98
N VAL A 233 0.17 0.44 -23.92
CA VAL A 233 0.95 -0.27 -24.95
C VAL A 233 0.78 -1.79 -24.84
N SER A 234 0.63 -2.34 -23.64
CA SER A 234 0.40 -3.77 -23.40
C SER A 234 -1.03 -4.23 -23.71
N GLY A 235 -1.99 -3.29 -23.90
CA GLY A 235 -3.38 -3.61 -24.12
C GLY A 235 -4.13 -4.11 -22.88
N LYS A 236 -3.62 -3.87 -21.70
CA LYS A 236 -4.30 -4.17 -20.42
C LYS A 236 -5.64 -3.42 -20.33
N SER A 237 -6.62 -4.05 -19.70
CA SER A 237 -7.91 -3.40 -19.41
C SER A 237 -7.72 -2.38 -18.30
N THR A 238 -8.17 -1.13 -18.52
CA THR A 238 -8.21 -0.05 -17.53
C THR A 238 -9.64 0.45 -17.37
N TYR A 239 -9.94 1.17 -16.28
CA TYR A 239 -11.26 1.78 -16.11
C TYR A 239 -11.61 2.73 -17.25
N VAL A 240 -10.63 3.49 -17.74
CA VAL A 240 -10.87 4.41 -18.87
C VAL A 240 -11.11 3.67 -20.17
N SER A 241 -10.43 2.55 -20.42
CA SER A 241 -10.66 1.74 -21.63
C SER A 241 -12.02 1.05 -21.64
N LEU A 242 -12.54 0.66 -20.46
CA LEU A 242 -13.81 -0.05 -20.33
C LEU A 242 -15.02 0.88 -20.23
N LEU A 243 -14.89 2.01 -19.56
CA LEU A 243 -16.00 2.92 -19.23
C LEU A 243 -15.98 4.23 -20.04
N GLY A 244 -14.81 4.64 -20.53
CA GLY A 244 -14.56 6.00 -20.95
C GLY A 244 -14.25 6.92 -19.78
N ILE A 245 -13.65 8.10 -20.06
CA ILE A 245 -13.09 9.00 -19.05
C ILE A 245 -14.16 9.55 -18.08
N GLU A 246 -15.36 9.93 -18.59
CA GLU A 246 -16.42 10.53 -17.77
C GLU A 246 -16.98 9.52 -16.75
N ASP A 247 -17.25 8.29 -17.18
CA ASP A 247 -17.79 7.24 -16.32
C ASP A 247 -16.70 6.68 -15.36
N ALA A 248 -15.43 6.67 -15.76
CA ALA A 248 -14.33 6.34 -14.87
C ALA A 248 -14.19 7.39 -13.75
N GLN A 249 -14.29 8.69 -14.06
CA GLN A 249 -14.32 9.77 -13.07
C GLN A 249 -15.51 9.63 -12.10
N ALA A 250 -16.70 9.34 -12.64
CA ALA A 250 -17.89 9.10 -11.81
C ALA A 250 -17.71 7.83 -10.94
N CYS A 251 -17.03 6.81 -11.43
CA CYS A 251 -16.71 5.60 -10.67
C CYS A 251 -15.77 5.92 -9.50
N ALA A 252 -14.67 6.64 -9.73
CA ALA A 252 -13.73 7.08 -8.68
C ALA A 252 -14.46 7.91 -7.61
N ALA A 253 -15.32 8.84 -8.01
CA ALA A 253 -16.11 9.66 -7.09
C ALA A 253 -17.04 8.79 -6.21
N ARG A 254 -17.75 7.81 -6.79
CA ARG A 254 -18.62 6.90 -6.01
C ARG A 254 -17.85 6.10 -4.96
N HIS A 255 -16.67 5.56 -5.30
CA HIS A 255 -15.84 4.84 -4.33
C HIS A 255 -15.30 5.77 -3.24
N THR A 256 -14.96 7.00 -3.58
CA THR A 256 -14.58 8.04 -2.61
C THR A 256 -15.73 8.36 -1.66
N GLU A 257 -16.95 8.55 -2.17
CA GLU A 257 -18.14 8.79 -1.34
C GLU A 257 -18.40 7.65 -0.35
N LYS A 258 -18.32 6.39 -0.81
CA LYS A 258 -18.47 5.23 0.08
C LYS A 258 -17.37 5.15 1.16
N ALA A 259 -16.13 5.51 0.83
CA ALA A 259 -15.06 5.62 1.82
C ALA A 259 -15.38 6.71 2.86
N LEU A 260 -15.85 7.87 2.42
CA LEU A 260 -16.25 8.96 3.31
C LEU A 260 -17.47 8.61 4.16
N GLU A 261 -18.44 7.88 3.63
CA GLU A 261 -19.58 7.33 4.39
C GLU A 261 -19.12 6.39 5.49
N ALA A 262 -18.21 5.48 5.19
CA ALA A 262 -17.65 4.55 6.18
C ALA A 262 -16.99 5.30 7.36
N LEU A 263 -16.34 6.45 7.12
CA LEU A 263 -15.78 7.27 8.20
C LEU A 263 -16.84 7.84 9.14
N THR A 264 -18.09 8.02 8.71
CA THR A 264 -19.16 8.53 9.56
C THR A 264 -19.62 7.55 10.63
N GLU A 265 -19.31 6.26 10.46
CA GLU A 265 -19.65 5.20 11.40
C GLU A 265 -18.53 4.97 12.44
N LEU A 266 -17.38 5.62 12.26
CA LEU A 266 -16.21 5.46 13.12
C LEU A 266 -16.21 6.47 14.28
N PRO A 267 -15.64 6.12 15.44
CA PRO A 267 -15.52 7.01 16.58
C PRO A 267 -14.49 8.12 16.34
N GLY A 268 -14.54 9.17 17.13
CA GLY A 268 -13.49 10.18 17.20
C GLY A 268 -13.52 11.22 16.06
N ASP A 269 -12.39 11.88 15.85
CA ASP A 269 -12.23 12.90 14.81
C ASP A 269 -11.64 12.31 13.54
N THR A 270 -12.46 12.15 12.52
CA THR A 270 -12.08 11.60 11.22
C THR A 270 -11.65 12.66 10.20
N ALA A 271 -11.47 13.93 10.61
CA ALA A 271 -11.19 15.04 9.69
C ALA A 271 -9.92 14.82 8.86
N PHE A 272 -8.84 14.31 9.49
CA PHE A 272 -7.60 13.99 8.77
C PHE A 272 -7.82 12.93 7.69
N LEU A 273 -8.47 11.81 8.03
CA LEU A 273 -8.74 10.70 7.09
C LEU A 273 -9.64 11.17 5.95
N ARG A 274 -10.65 11.98 6.26
CA ARG A 274 -11.55 12.59 5.26
C ARG A 274 -10.76 13.47 4.27
N GLU A 275 -9.91 14.35 4.76
CA GLU A 275 -9.12 15.24 3.90
C GLU A 275 -8.07 14.45 3.09
N LEU A 276 -7.45 13.42 3.67
CA LEU A 276 -6.55 12.53 2.96
C LEU A 276 -7.26 11.84 1.79
N THR A 277 -8.46 11.28 2.02
CA THR A 277 -9.26 10.62 0.99
C THR A 277 -9.62 11.57 -0.14
N MET A 278 -10.06 12.78 0.17
CA MET A 278 -10.35 13.80 -0.85
C MET A 278 -9.12 14.18 -1.65
N LYS A 279 -7.96 14.39 -1.01
CA LYS A 279 -6.70 14.72 -1.72
C LYS A 279 -6.18 13.58 -2.58
N LEU A 280 -6.51 12.32 -2.27
CA LEU A 280 -6.18 11.19 -3.14
C LEU A 280 -7.01 11.19 -4.43
N LEU A 281 -8.27 11.63 -4.38
CA LEU A 281 -9.12 11.81 -5.57
C LEU A 281 -8.72 13.04 -6.39
N ASP A 282 -8.42 14.16 -5.71
CA ASP A 282 -8.13 15.46 -6.37
C ASP A 282 -6.69 15.57 -6.89
N ARG A 283 -5.90 14.49 -6.84
CA ARG A 283 -4.55 14.51 -7.39
C ARG A 283 -4.59 14.98 -8.83
N THR A 284 -3.87 16.07 -9.09
CA THR A 284 -3.40 16.46 -10.41
C THR A 284 -1.97 15.97 -10.57
N VAL A 285 -1.58 15.69 -11.78
CA VAL A 285 -0.24 15.25 -12.19
C VAL A 285 0.87 15.92 -11.39
#